data_f3fd21678ed0055df59613719b8ccd78
#
_entry.id   f3fd21678ed0055df59613719b8ccd78
#
_cell.length_a   1.000
_cell.length_b   1.000
_cell.length_c   1.000
_cell.angle_alpha   90.00
_cell.angle_beta   90.00
_cell.angle_gamma   90.00
#
_symmetry.space_group_name_H-M   'P 1'
#
loop_
_entity.id
_entity.type
_entity.pdbx_description
1 polymer ?
#
loop_
_entity_poly.entity_id
_entity_poly.type
_entity_poly.pdbx_seq_one_letter_code
_entity_poly.pdbx_strand_id
1 'polypeptide(L)'
;MDQRPDYHVFRFPSATQTGMIEGRVYLPLEMDETIECIQIIHGMAEHMDRYNSFCRFLVQEGFAVCIHDQAGHGRSTQSPEHLGFFGPVNGADTVLDDIDTAFQEAALRLTDPTDALRIRRFLLGHSMGSFIGRLYCAKSDANVAGAIFSGTSGANPMVGIGILLAGIVIRFKGASYRSKLLETMSSSGNLKRIPDARTPFDWLTRDRAIVDAYNADPACGYRFTAAGYRDLLTWLKRVSSKHWAQQVPVECPVLIVSGDQDPIGQYGEGPAAVAQWLEETGHQVTCRIYSGGRHESLNEINREDVWRDIADWLHRHSDR
;
A
#
# COMPACT_ATOMS: atom_id res chain seq x y z
N MET A 1 -4.68 -16.03 31.35
CA MET A 1 -5.23 -16.43 30.07
C MET A 1 -4.14 -16.16 29.06
N ASP A 2 -3.58 -17.21 28.49
CA ASP A 2 -2.54 -17.13 27.48
C ASP A 2 -3.21 -16.58 26.21
N GLN A 3 -3.03 -15.28 25.95
CA GLN A 3 -3.59 -14.66 24.74
C GLN A 3 -2.73 -15.15 23.58
N ARG A 4 -3.20 -16.20 22.89
CA ARG A 4 -2.65 -16.53 21.57
C ARG A 4 -2.72 -15.26 20.72
N PRO A 5 -1.65 -14.93 19.97
CA PRO A 5 -1.73 -13.81 19.05
C PRO A 5 -2.88 -14.06 18.08
N ASP A 6 -3.64 -13.02 17.79
CA ASP A 6 -4.79 -13.03 16.88
C ASP A 6 -4.37 -13.15 15.39
N TYR A 7 -3.10 -13.49 15.14
CA TYR A 7 -2.53 -13.70 13.80
C TYR A 7 -1.43 -14.78 13.83
N HIS A 8 -1.18 -15.37 12.66
CA HIS A 8 -0.03 -16.22 12.39
C HIS A 8 1.05 -15.45 11.63
N VAL A 9 2.31 -15.62 12.05
CA VAL A 9 3.47 -15.04 11.37
C VAL A 9 3.96 -15.97 10.28
N PHE A 10 4.35 -15.42 9.14
CA PHE A 10 5.06 -16.13 8.09
C PHE A 10 6.33 -15.39 7.68
N ARG A 11 7.28 -16.10 7.09
CA ARG A 11 8.52 -15.56 6.55
C ARG A 11 8.93 -16.31 5.30
N PHE A 12 9.46 -15.57 4.32
CA PHE A 12 10.02 -16.13 3.09
C PHE A 12 11.17 -15.26 2.56
N PRO A 13 12.09 -15.83 1.75
CA PRO A 13 13.13 -15.05 1.08
C PRO A 13 12.52 -14.08 0.08
N SER A 14 12.87 -12.79 0.15
CA SER A 14 12.42 -11.80 -0.83
C SER A 14 12.97 -12.07 -2.23
N ALA A 15 12.14 -11.92 -3.24
CA ALA A 15 12.53 -11.96 -4.64
C ALA A 15 13.54 -10.82 -4.98
N THR A 16 13.53 -9.74 -4.21
CA THR A 16 14.49 -8.64 -4.33
C THR A 16 15.90 -9.00 -3.87
N GLN A 17 16.10 -10.18 -3.26
CA GLN A 17 17.34 -10.66 -2.68
C GLN A 17 17.92 -9.76 -1.57
N THR A 18 17.07 -8.93 -0.95
CA THR A 18 17.48 -8.01 0.13
C THR A 18 17.33 -8.61 1.53
N GLY A 19 16.81 -9.84 1.64
CA GLY A 19 16.62 -10.54 2.92
C GLY A 19 15.34 -11.33 2.98
N MET A 20 14.84 -11.51 4.21
CA MET A 20 13.58 -12.20 4.49
C MET A 20 12.43 -11.19 4.56
N ILE A 21 11.31 -11.53 3.97
CA ILE A 21 10.03 -10.86 4.18
C ILE A 21 9.37 -11.47 5.43
N GLU A 22 8.86 -10.64 6.31
CA GLU A 22 8.00 -11.04 7.42
C GLU A 22 6.58 -10.51 7.19
N GLY A 23 5.60 -11.38 7.35
CA GLY A 23 4.19 -11.02 7.25
C GLY A 23 3.33 -11.72 8.30
N ARG A 24 2.06 -11.34 8.31
CA ARG A 24 1.03 -11.87 9.19
C ARG A 24 -0.22 -12.21 8.41
N VAL A 25 -0.89 -13.26 8.85
CA VAL A 25 -2.26 -13.55 8.47
C VAL A 25 -3.14 -13.53 9.72
N TYR A 26 -4.18 -12.71 9.69
CA TYR A 26 -5.24 -12.66 10.69
C TYR A 26 -6.38 -13.54 10.23
N LEU A 27 -6.89 -14.34 11.15
CA LEU A 27 -7.93 -15.33 10.85
C LEU A 27 -9.29 -14.80 11.28
N PRO A 28 -10.35 -14.92 10.46
CA PRO A 28 -11.70 -14.63 10.91
C PRO A 28 -12.12 -15.60 12.03
N LEU A 29 -13.12 -15.20 12.81
CA LEU A 29 -13.62 -16.02 13.93
C LEU A 29 -14.32 -17.28 13.45
N GLU A 30 -14.97 -17.22 12.32
CA GLU A 30 -15.65 -18.32 11.64
C GLU A 30 -15.13 -18.41 10.20
N MET A 31 -14.96 -19.61 9.69
CA MET A 31 -14.53 -19.85 8.32
C MET A 31 -15.66 -20.46 7.51
N ASP A 32 -16.03 -19.79 6.44
CA ASP A 32 -16.99 -20.25 5.45
C ASP A 32 -16.34 -21.16 4.40
N GLU A 33 -17.14 -21.79 3.52
CA GLU A 33 -16.63 -22.57 2.37
C GLU A 33 -15.77 -21.71 1.42
N THR A 34 -16.02 -20.40 1.39
CA THR A 34 -15.19 -19.42 0.69
C THR A 34 -14.59 -18.44 1.70
N ILE A 35 -13.27 -18.43 1.80
CA ILE A 35 -12.54 -17.49 2.62
C ILE A 35 -12.22 -16.24 1.79
N GLU A 36 -12.67 -15.10 2.24
CA GLU A 36 -12.33 -13.82 1.62
C GLU A 36 -11.16 -13.19 2.35
N CYS A 37 -10.04 -13.04 1.66
CA CYS A 37 -8.79 -12.57 2.22
C CYS A 37 -8.41 -11.22 1.63
N ILE A 38 -8.26 -10.20 2.49
CA ILE A 38 -7.76 -8.89 2.10
C ILE A 38 -6.25 -8.87 2.27
N GLN A 39 -5.52 -8.74 1.17
CA GLN A 39 -4.08 -8.49 1.22
C GLN A 39 -3.79 -6.99 1.24
N ILE A 40 -3.09 -6.53 2.28
CA ILE A 40 -2.74 -5.12 2.47
C ILE A 40 -1.29 -4.88 2.05
N ILE A 41 -1.06 -3.86 1.23
CA ILE A 41 0.25 -3.35 0.81
C ILE A 41 0.41 -1.95 1.40
N HIS A 42 1.30 -1.81 2.39
CA HIS A 42 1.52 -0.56 3.11
C HIS A 42 2.26 0.50 2.27
N GLY A 43 2.31 1.72 2.77
CA GLY A 43 2.92 2.88 2.12
C GLY A 43 4.43 2.99 2.29
N MET A 44 4.98 4.13 1.83
CA MET A 44 6.40 4.48 1.93
C MET A 44 6.79 4.79 3.38
N ALA A 45 7.95 4.26 3.82
CA ALA A 45 8.55 4.56 5.10
C ALA A 45 7.61 4.37 6.30
N GLU A 46 6.89 3.27 6.27
CA GLU A 46 6.02 2.78 7.34
C GLU A 46 6.12 1.24 7.42
N HIS A 47 5.28 0.59 8.22
CA HIS A 47 5.30 -0.86 8.42
C HIS A 47 3.92 -1.43 8.80
N MET A 48 3.79 -2.77 8.74
CA MET A 48 2.53 -3.49 8.93
C MET A 48 1.87 -3.27 10.31
N ASP A 49 2.64 -3.01 11.38
CA ASP A 49 2.07 -2.84 12.73
C ASP A 49 1.11 -1.63 12.81
N ARG A 50 1.24 -0.65 11.92
CA ARG A 50 0.35 0.51 11.84
C ARG A 50 -1.08 0.16 11.39
N TYR A 51 -1.26 -1.02 10.82
CA TYR A 51 -2.53 -1.54 10.32
C TYR A 51 -3.24 -2.49 11.29
N ASN A 52 -2.63 -2.81 12.46
CA ASN A 52 -3.16 -3.81 13.39
C ASN A 52 -4.64 -3.57 13.78
N SER A 53 -5.03 -2.33 14.06
CA SER A 53 -6.41 -2.01 14.44
C SER A 53 -7.38 -2.21 13.27
N PHE A 54 -7.00 -1.82 12.08
CA PHE A 54 -7.79 -2.02 10.86
C PHE A 54 -7.88 -3.50 10.48
N CYS A 55 -6.78 -4.27 10.61
CA CYS A 55 -6.82 -5.72 10.39
C CYS A 55 -7.81 -6.42 11.33
N ARG A 56 -7.80 -6.06 12.63
CA ARG A 56 -8.74 -6.62 13.60
C ARG A 56 -10.19 -6.23 13.32
N PHE A 57 -10.42 -5.02 12.86
CA PHE A 57 -11.74 -4.60 12.42
C PHE A 57 -12.23 -5.47 11.25
N LEU A 58 -11.42 -5.68 10.22
CA LEU A 58 -11.78 -6.54 9.08
C LEU A 58 -12.04 -8.00 9.49
N VAL A 59 -11.28 -8.51 10.47
CA VAL A 59 -11.51 -9.85 11.04
C VAL A 59 -12.88 -9.92 11.74
N GLN A 60 -13.29 -8.88 12.46
CA GLN A 60 -14.62 -8.80 13.09
C GLN A 60 -15.74 -8.73 12.05
N GLU A 61 -15.46 -8.14 10.88
CA GLU A 61 -16.34 -8.15 9.71
C GLU A 61 -16.32 -9.48 8.94
N GLY A 62 -15.54 -10.48 9.41
CA GLY A 62 -15.50 -11.83 8.88
C GLY A 62 -14.46 -12.07 7.77
N PHE A 63 -13.59 -11.12 7.48
CA PHE A 63 -12.53 -11.27 6.47
C PHE A 63 -11.24 -11.81 7.09
N ALA A 64 -10.53 -12.67 6.37
CA ALA A 64 -9.12 -12.92 6.64
C ALA A 64 -8.30 -11.73 6.15
N VAL A 65 -7.17 -11.45 6.81
CA VAL A 65 -6.27 -10.37 6.39
C VAL A 65 -4.85 -10.86 6.28
N CYS A 66 -4.22 -10.65 5.13
CA CYS A 66 -2.79 -10.85 4.91
C CYS A 66 -2.10 -9.48 4.82
N ILE A 67 -1.03 -9.30 5.58
CA ILE A 67 -0.18 -8.11 5.48
C ILE A 67 1.27 -8.50 5.70
N HIS A 68 2.21 -7.85 4.99
CA HIS A 68 3.62 -8.06 5.18
C HIS A 68 4.37 -6.72 5.15
N ASP A 69 5.51 -6.68 5.84
CA ASP A 69 6.47 -5.60 5.65
C ASP A 69 7.18 -5.81 4.30
N GLN A 70 7.12 -4.82 3.43
CA GLN A 70 7.79 -4.89 2.13
C GLN A 70 9.31 -4.91 2.30
N ALA A 71 10.05 -5.37 1.29
CA ALA A 71 11.50 -5.30 1.28
C ALA A 71 12.00 -3.92 1.70
N GLY A 72 13.00 -3.86 2.58
CA GLY A 72 13.53 -2.61 3.11
C GLY A 72 12.59 -1.85 4.06
N HIS A 73 11.57 -2.49 4.63
CA HIS A 73 10.64 -1.89 5.57
C HIS A 73 10.46 -2.76 6.82
N GLY A 74 10.14 -2.12 7.94
CA GLY A 74 9.79 -2.78 9.19
C GLY A 74 10.69 -3.97 9.54
N ARG A 75 10.10 -5.14 9.74
CA ARG A 75 10.79 -6.39 10.10
C ARG A 75 11.39 -7.13 8.91
N SER A 76 11.09 -6.69 7.69
CA SER A 76 11.67 -7.22 6.45
C SER A 76 12.99 -6.52 6.07
N THR A 77 13.53 -5.68 6.96
CA THR A 77 14.86 -5.09 6.80
C THR A 77 15.89 -5.81 7.66
N GLN A 78 17.09 -6.03 7.11
CA GLN A 78 18.19 -6.69 7.84
C GLN A 78 18.90 -5.71 8.78
N SER A 79 18.90 -4.42 8.44
CA SER A 79 19.56 -3.37 9.21
C SER A 79 19.01 -1.99 8.83
N PRO A 80 19.23 -0.96 9.67
CA PRO A 80 18.78 0.41 9.37
C PRO A 80 19.31 0.97 8.05
N GLU A 81 20.49 0.49 7.59
CA GLU A 81 21.08 0.91 6.32
C GLU A 81 20.28 0.41 5.10
N HIS A 82 19.51 -0.66 5.27
CA HIS A 82 18.67 -1.23 4.23
C HIS A 82 17.24 -0.66 4.19
N LEU A 83 16.86 0.21 5.12
CA LEU A 83 15.56 0.88 5.08
C LEU A 83 15.36 1.65 3.76
N GLY A 84 14.23 1.44 3.09
CA GLY A 84 13.90 2.07 1.82
C GLY A 84 14.76 1.63 0.64
N PHE A 85 15.24 0.38 0.67
CA PHE A 85 16.03 -0.23 -0.40
C PHE A 85 15.36 -1.52 -0.88
N PHE A 86 14.93 -1.56 -2.13
CA PHE A 86 14.24 -2.71 -2.77
C PHE A 86 15.19 -3.54 -3.65
N GLY A 87 16.49 -3.37 -3.48
CA GLY A 87 17.52 -4.04 -4.28
C GLY A 87 18.27 -3.10 -5.24
N PRO A 88 19.42 -3.54 -5.72
CA PRO A 88 20.27 -2.71 -6.59
C PRO A 88 19.72 -2.61 -8.01
N VAL A 89 18.99 -3.63 -8.48
CA VAL A 89 18.50 -3.75 -9.85
C VAL A 89 17.06 -4.28 -9.83
N ASN A 90 16.19 -3.69 -10.63
CA ASN A 90 14.80 -4.14 -10.86
C ASN A 90 13.92 -4.29 -9.60
N GLY A 91 14.22 -3.57 -8.52
CA GLY A 91 13.37 -3.60 -7.31
C GLY A 91 11.90 -3.30 -7.59
N ALA A 92 11.64 -2.45 -8.59
CA ALA A 92 10.29 -2.11 -9.01
C ALA A 92 9.49 -3.29 -9.59
N ASP A 93 10.12 -4.28 -10.18
CA ASP A 93 9.44 -5.46 -10.73
C ASP A 93 9.39 -6.59 -9.70
N THR A 94 10.50 -6.87 -9.04
CA THR A 94 10.64 -8.02 -8.12
C THR A 94 9.77 -7.91 -6.87
N VAL A 95 9.40 -6.70 -6.44
CA VAL A 95 8.48 -6.53 -5.30
C VAL A 95 7.08 -7.11 -5.58
N LEU A 96 6.67 -7.22 -6.86
CA LEU A 96 5.39 -7.82 -7.23
C LEU A 96 5.37 -9.33 -6.98
N ASP A 97 6.53 -10.00 -7.07
CA ASP A 97 6.66 -11.43 -6.78
C ASP A 97 6.58 -11.68 -5.26
N ASP A 98 7.06 -10.76 -4.44
CA ASP A 98 6.90 -10.83 -2.98
C ASP A 98 5.42 -10.74 -2.56
N ILE A 99 4.59 -9.96 -3.31
CA ILE A 99 3.14 -9.89 -3.06
C ILE A 99 2.47 -11.23 -3.32
N ASP A 100 2.83 -11.92 -4.41
CA ASP A 100 2.32 -13.26 -4.70
C ASP A 100 2.74 -14.27 -3.64
N THR A 101 4.02 -14.28 -3.29
CA THR A 101 4.56 -15.21 -2.29
C THR A 101 3.93 -14.97 -0.92
N ALA A 102 3.76 -13.71 -0.50
CA ALA A 102 3.10 -13.38 0.76
C ALA A 102 1.65 -13.89 0.81
N PHE A 103 0.92 -13.79 -0.30
CA PHE A 103 -0.44 -14.34 -0.36
C PHE A 103 -0.46 -15.86 -0.31
N GLN A 104 0.46 -16.54 -1.00
CA GLN A 104 0.60 -18.01 -0.95
C GLN A 104 0.93 -18.49 0.47
N GLU A 105 1.85 -17.79 1.16
CA GLU A 105 2.19 -18.09 2.56
C GLU A 105 1.00 -17.87 3.51
N ALA A 106 0.17 -16.86 3.26
CA ALA A 106 -1.07 -16.66 4.01
C ALA A 106 -2.09 -17.76 3.71
N ALA A 107 -2.27 -18.13 2.45
CA ALA A 107 -3.20 -19.18 2.02
C ALA A 107 -2.90 -20.52 2.70
N LEU A 108 -1.63 -20.91 2.83
CA LEU A 108 -1.19 -22.13 3.55
C LEU A 108 -1.55 -22.12 5.05
N ARG A 109 -1.89 -20.97 5.62
CA ARG A 109 -2.29 -20.82 7.03
C ARG A 109 -3.79 -20.64 7.19
N LEU A 110 -4.47 -20.29 6.11
CA LEU A 110 -5.92 -20.16 6.08
C LEU A 110 -6.63 -21.49 5.85
N THR A 111 -6.01 -22.40 5.09
CA THR A 111 -6.62 -23.68 4.72
C THR A 111 -5.60 -24.79 4.85
N ASP A 112 -6.07 -26.01 5.21
CA ASP A 112 -5.29 -27.23 4.97
C ASP A 112 -5.22 -27.47 3.45
N PRO A 113 -4.05 -27.83 2.88
CA PRO A 113 -3.93 -28.15 1.45
C PRO A 113 -4.90 -29.25 0.95
N THR A 114 -5.44 -30.04 1.87
CA THR A 114 -6.45 -31.09 1.59
C THR A 114 -7.89 -30.58 1.59
N ASP A 115 -8.12 -29.36 2.10
CA ASP A 115 -9.45 -28.77 2.14
C ASP A 115 -9.83 -28.17 0.79
N ALA A 116 -11.06 -28.39 0.36
CA ALA A 116 -11.63 -27.83 -0.87
C ALA A 116 -12.05 -26.36 -0.72
N LEU A 117 -11.60 -25.67 0.34
CA LEU A 117 -11.94 -24.27 0.59
C LEU A 117 -11.38 -23.36 -0.48
N ARG A 118 -12.21 -22.44 -0.97
CA ARG A 118 -11.82 -21.44 -1.94
C ARG A 118 -11.36 -20.17 -1.22
N ILE A 119 -10.22 -19.61 -1.64
CA ILE A 119 -9.78 -18.30 -1.15
C ILE A 119 -9.98 -17.29 -2.26
N ARG A 120 -10.80 -16.26 -2.00
CA ARG A 120 -10.93 -15.07 -2.86
C ARG A 120 -10.04 -13.97 -2.32
N ARG A 121 -9.26 -13.37 -3.18
CA ARG A 121 -8.26 -12.37 -2.84
C ARG A 121 -8.76 -10.98 -3.19
N PHE A 122 -8.90 -10.12 -2.19
CA PHE A 122 -9.01 -8.67 -2.36
C PHE A 122 -7.66 -8.02 -2.09
N LEU A 123 -7.36 -6.93 -2.79
CA LEU A 123 -6.11 -6.21 -2.62
C LEU A 123 -6.38 -4.79 -2.11
N LEU A 124 -5.71 -4.39 -1.01
CA LEU A 124 -5.73 -3.02 -0.52
C LEU A 124 -4.32 -2.45 -0.55
N GLY A 125 -4.11 -1.38 -1.33
CA GLY A 125 -2.84 -0.66 -1.36
C GLY A 125 -2.99 0.77 -0.83
N HIS A 126 -2.08 1.19 0.08
CA HIS A 126 -2.04 2.56 0.58
C HIS A 126 -0.82 3.31 0.02
N SER A 127 -1.01 4.53 -0.48
CA SER A 127 0.07 5.42 -0.94
C SER A 127 0.99 4.71 -1.95
N MET A 128 2.28 4.56 -1.67
CA MET A 128 3.21 3.74 -2.45
C MET A 128 2.63 2.33 -2.70
N GLY A 129 2.05 1.71 -1.68
CA GLY A 129 1.38 0.41 -1.82
C GLY A 129 0.21 0.44 -2.80
N SER A 130 -0.44 1.60 -3.01
CA SER A 130 -1.47 1.73 -4.04
C SER A 130 -0.89 1.71 -5.45
N PHE A 131 0.31 2.26 -5.67
CA PHE A 131 0.98 2.20 -6.97
C PHE A 131 1.41 0.77 -7.29
N ILE A 132 1.97 0.08 -6.30
CA ILE A 132 2.36 -1.34 -6.40
C ILE A 132 1.11 -2.21 -6.65
N GLY A 133 0.04 -2.01 -5.86
CA GLY A 133 -1.23 -2.74 -6.01
C GLY A 133 -1.89 -2.50 -7.38
N ARG A 134 -1.85 -1.28 -7.88
CA ARG A 134 -2.33 -0.94 -9.22
C ARG A 134 -1.55 -1.67 -10.32
N LEU A 135 -0.22 -1.75 -10.20
CA LEU A 135 0.61 -2.53 -11.11
C LEU A 135 0.33 -4.03 -10.99
N TYR A 136 0.14 -4.50 -9.76
CA TYR A 136 -0.20 -5.89 -9.51
C TYR A 136 -1.52 -6.29 -10.20
N CYS A 137 -2.57 -5.47 -10.06
CA CYS A 137 -3.86 -5.73 -10.72
C CYS A 137 -3.77 -5.74 -12.26
N ALA A 138 -2.75 -5.13 -12.84
CA ALA A 138 -2.50 -5.12 -14.29
C ALA A 138 -1.67 -6.32 -14.79
N LYS A 139 -1.23 -7.23 -13.90
CA LYS A 139 -0.59 -8.49 -14.31
C LYS A 139 -1.63 -9.42 -14.93
N SER A 140 -1.27 -10.12 -15.98
CA SER A 140 -2.18 -11.04 -16.70
C SER A 140 -2.63 -12.25 -15.87
N ASP A 141 -1.88 -12.60 -14.83
CA ASP A 141 -2.12 -13.71 -13.92
C ASP A 141 -2.61 -13.25 -12.53
N ALA A 142 -2.87 -11.95 -12.35
CA ALA A 142 -3.41 -11.43 -11.10
C ALA A 142 -4.84 -11.92 -10.88
N ASN A 143 -5.01 -12.84 -9.93
CA ASN A 143 -6.32 -13.30 -9.51
C ASN A 143 -6.79 -12.46 -8.30
N VAL A 144 -7.42 -11.30 -8.59
CA VAL A 144 -7.90 -10.33 -7.61
C VAL A 144 -9.40 -10.14 -7.80
N ALA A 145 -10.18 -10.47 -6.76
CA ALA A 145 -11.64 -10.35 -6.77
C ALA A 145 -12.14 -8.90 -6.70
N GLY A 146 -11.30 -7.99 -6.20
CA GLY A 146 -11.55 -6.55 -6.15
C GLY A 146 -10.36 -5.81 -5.53
N ALA A 147 -10.19 -4.53 -5.87
CA ALA A 147 -9.06 -3.74 -5.45
C ALA A 147 -9.48 -2.44 -4.75
N ILE A 148 -8.73 -2.08 -3.71
CA ILE A 148 -8.94 -0.86 -2.90
C ILE A 148 -7.66 -0.03 -2.95
N PHE A 149 -7.74 1.21 -3.42
CA PHE A 149 -6.60 2.13 -3.47
C PHE A 149 -6.84 3.33 -2.54
N SER A 150 -6.05 3.38 -1.46
CA SER A 150 -6.10 4.44 -0.44
C SER A 150 -4.95 5.43 -0.65
N GLY A 151 -5.24 6.73 -0.64
CA GLY A 151 -4.23 7.79 -0.77
C GLY A 151 -3.44 7.70 -2.08
N THR A 152 -4.10 7.29 -3.18
CA THR A 152 -3.45 7.12 -4.48
C THR A 152 -3.25 8.45 -5.22
N SER A 153 -2.36 8.46 -6.22
CA SER A 153 -2.06 9.64 -7.05
C SER A 153 -2.47 9.41 -8.51
N GLY A 154 -2.83 10.50 -9.16
CA GLY A 154 -3.04 10.56 -10.62
C GLY A 154 -1.75 10.74 -11.40
N ALA A 155 -1.84 11.38 -12.57
CA ALA A 155 -0.69 11.72 -13.39
C ALA A 155 0.19 12.78 -12.71
N ASN A 156 1.52 12.56 -12.81
CA ASN A 156 2.50 13.53 -12.34
C ASN A 156 3.59 13.72 -13.41
N PRO A 157 3.61 14.87 -14.12
CA PRO A 157 4.54 15.12 -15.23
C PRO A 157 6.01 15.18 -14.80
N MET A 158 6.29 15.43 -13.50
CA MET A 158 7.65 15.54 -12.99
C MET A 158 8.33 14.19 -12.71
N VAL A 159 7.57 13.09 -12.72
CA VAL A 159 8.08 11.75 -12.38
C VAL A 159 9.24 11.32 -13.28
N GLY A 160 9.18 11.61 -14.58
CA GLY A 160 10.26 11.28 -15.52
C GLY A 160 11.58 12.00 -15.18
N ILE A 161 11.51 13.25 -14.77
CA ILE A 161 12.67 14.03 -14.33
C ILE A 161 13.22 13.45 -13.01
N GLY A 162 12.36 13.09 -12.09
CA GLY A 162 12.75 12.46 -10.83
C GLY A 162 13.49 11.13 -11.04
N ILE A 163 13.02 10.27 -11.96
CA ILE A 163 13.70 9.01 -12.32
C ILE A 163 15.09 9.28 -12.89
N LEU A 164 15.21 10.24 -13.82
CA LEU A 164 16.50 10.61 -14.40
C LEU A 164 17.48 11.10 -13.33
N LEU A 165 17.05 11.98 -12.44
CA LEU A 165 17.88 12.50 -11.35
C LEU A 165 18.28 11.39 -10.37
N ALA A 166 17.38 10.48 -10.02
CA ALA A 166 17.71 9.31 -9.22
C ALA A 166 18.79 8.44 -9.91
N GLY A 167 18.67 8.23 -11.23
CA GLY A 167 19.67 7.53 -12.02
C GLY A 167 21.05 8.20 -11.99
N ILE A 168 21.09 9.54 -12.09
CA ILE A 168 22.34 10.33 -11.98
C ILE A 168 22.95 10.15 -10.57
N VAL A 169 22.13 10.28 -9.52
CA VAL A 169 22.59 10.09 -8.13
C VAL A 169 23.16 8.68 -7.94
N ILE A 170 22.47 7.64 -8.44
CA ILE A 170 22.92 6.24 -8.37
C ILE A 170 24.28 6.09 -9.09
N ARG A 171 24.44 6.69 -10.27
CA ARG A 171 25.67 6.58 -11.09
C ARG A 171 26.91 7.16 -10.39
N PHE A 172 26.73 8.26 -9.62
CA PHE A 172 27.87 8.96 -8.98
C PHE A 172 28.03 8.68 -7.50
N LYS A 173 26.97 8.28 -6.78
CA LYS A 173 26.97 8.08 -5.32
C LYS A 173 26.63 6.65 -4.90
N GLY A 174 26.15 5.81 -5.82
CA GLY A 174 25.70 4.44 -5.54
C GLY A 174 24.23 4.31 -5.22
N ALA A 175 23.69 3.10 -5.35
CA ALA A 175 22.29 2.77 -5.19
C ALA A 175 21.76 3.02 -3.76
N SER A 176 22.57 2.73 -2.75
CA SER A 176 22.21 2.88 -1.33
C SER A 176 22.38 4.32 -0.80
N TYR A 177 22.83 5.27 -1.61
CA TYR A 177 23.01 6.65 -1.18
C TYR A 177 21.68 7.32 -0.84
N ARG A 178 21.59 7.98 0.33
CA ARG A 178 20.39 8.69 0.82
C ARG A 178 20.45 10.17 0.43
N SER A 179 19.83 10.49 -0.71
CA SER A 179 19.88 11.82 -1.31
C SER A 179 18.87 12.76 -0.66
N LYS A 180 19.34 13.86 -0.05
CA LYS A 180 18.49 14.94 0.45
C LYS A 180 17.73 15.64 -0.69
N LEU A 181 18.33 15.74 -1.88
CA LEU A 181 17.66 16.30 -3.06
C LEU A 181 16.43 15.50 -3.45
N LEU A 182 16.55 14.18 -3.56
CA LEU A 182 15.42 13.30 -3.92
C LEU A 182 14.33 13.31 -2.85
N GLU A 183 14.71 13.31 -1.56
CA GLU A 183 13.77 13.47 -0.45
C GLU A 183 13.00 14.79 -0.55
N THR A 184 13.71 15.92 -0.72
CA THR A 184 13.06 17.23 -0.85
C THR A 184 12.10 17.28 -2.03
N MET A 185 12.48 16.69 -3.17
CA MET A 185 11.59 16.62 -4.35
C MET A 185 10.34 15.80 -4.11
N SER A 186 10.42 14.74 -3.31
CA SER A 186 9.28 13.86 -3.01
C SER A 186 8.34 14.42 -1.91
N SER A 187 8.85 15.29 -1.02
CA SER A 187 8.11 15.78 0.15
C SER A 187 7.83 17.29 0.13
N SER A 188 8.50 18.03 -0.77
CA SER A 188 8.30 19.48 -0.86
C SER A 188 6.86 19.80 -1.29
N GLY A 189 6.17 20.56 -0.46
CA GLY A 189 4.78 20.96 -0.70
C GLY A 189 3.74 20.16 0.07
N ASN A 190 4.10 19.03 0.72
CA ASN A 190 3.14 18.24 1.49
C ASN A 190 2.46 19.03 2.61
N LEU A 191 3.14 20.01 3.19
CA LEU A 191 2.60 20.88 4.24
C LEU A 191 1.99 22.18 3.72
N LYS A 192 1.94 22.43 2.41
CA LYS A 192 1.56 23.73 1.84
C LYS A 192 0.17 24.22 2.27
N ARG A 193 -0.77 23.30 2.49
CA ARG A 193 -2.14 23.63 2.95
C ARG A 193 -2.34 23.40 4.46
N ILE A 194 -1.25 23.23 5.23
CA ILE A 194 -1.29 22.97 6.67
C ILE A 194 -0.45 24.05 7.37
N PRO A 195 -0.98 25.26 7.57
CA PRO A 195 -0.21 26.40 8.08
C PRO A 195 0.22 26.22 9.54
N ASP A 196 -0.47 25.40 10.31
CA ASP A 196 -0.24 25.08 11.72
C ASP A 196 0.49 23.73 11.93
N ALA A 197 1.22 23.27 10.92
CA ALA A 197 1.98 22.02 11.00
C ALA A 197 3.02 22.07 12.13
N ARG A 198 2.99 21.07 13.03
CA ARG A 198 3.91 20.92 14.17
C ARG A 198 5.12 20.06 13.81
N THR A 199 4.94 19.12 12.87
CA THR A 199 5.93 18.14 12.44
C THR A 199 6.01 18.07 10.91
N PRO A 200 7.08 17.49 10.34
CA PRO A 200 7.16 17.24 8.89
C PRO A 200 6.09 16.27 8.37
N PHE A 201 5.37 15.57 9.25
CA PHE A 201 4.44 14.49 8.93
C PHE A 201 2.96 14.85 9.18
N ASP A 202 2.65 16.09 9.58
CA ASP A 202 1.26 16.50 9.83
C ASP A 202 0.35 16.38 8.59
N TRP A 203 0.91 16.24 7.40
CA TRP A 203 0.14 15.98 6.17
C TRP A 203 -0.44 14.55 6.08
N LEU A 204 -0.02 13.63 6.96
CA LEU A 204 -0.51 12.24 6.97
C LEU A 204 -1.95 12.16 7.47
N THR A 205 -2.25 12.80 8.60
CA THR A 205 -3.59 12.75 9.22
C THR A 205 -3.81 13.94 10.14
N ARG A 206 -5.07 14.26 10.45
CA ARG A 206 -5.46 15.23 11.49
C ARG A 206 -5.34 14.67 12.91
N ASP A 207 -5.26 13.34 13.07
CA ASP A 207 -5.05 12.71 14.36
C ASP A 207 -3.62 12.92 14.85
N ARG A 208 -3.46 13.87 15.77
CA ARG A 208 -2.14 14.26 16.32
C ARG A 208 -1.42 13.11 17.01
N ALA A 209 -2.14 12.21 17.67
CA ALA A 209 -1.54 11.07 18.36
C ALA A 209 -0.91 10.09 17.34
N ILE A 210 -1.56 9.87 16.21
CA ILE A 210 -1.03 9.06 15.11
C ILE A 210 0.22 9.71 14.51
N VAL A 211 0.20 11.04 14.27
CA VAL A 211 1.37 11.76 13.75
C VAL A 211 2.54 11.70 14.73
N ASP A 212 2.28 11.91 16.02
CA ASP A 212 3.31 11.88 17.06
C ASP A 212 3.92 10.47 17.18
N ALA A 213 3.10 9.40 17.10
CA ALA A 213 3.57 8.02 17.09
C ALA A 213 4.42 7.73 15.83
N TYR A 214 3.99 8.17 14.64
CA TYR A 214 4.75 8.02 13.40
C TYR A 214 6.11 8.73 13.48
N ASN A 215 6.14 9.95 14.02
CA ASN A 215 7.37 10.74 14.16
C ASN A 215 8.35 10.16 15.19
N ALA A 216 7.85 9.45 16.20
CA ALA A 216 8.66 8.81 17.23
C ALA A 216 9.18 7.42 16.82
N ASP A 217 8.61 6.79 15.80
CA ASP A 217 8.96 5.44 15.39
C ASP A 217 10.18 5.45 14.43
N PRO A 218 11.31 4.82 14.79
CA PRO A 218 12.49 4.77 13.92
C PRO A 218 12.27 3.94 12.64
N ALA A 219 11.23 3.10 12.60
CA ALA A 219 10.81 2.36 11.41
C ALA A 219 9.87 3.16 10.49
N CYS A 220 9.59 4.43 10.84
CA CYS A 220 8.77 5.35 10.06
C CYS A 220 9.53 6.61 9.64
N GLY A 221 9.07 7.27 8.57
CA GLY A 221 9.55 8.59 8.16
C GLY A 221 11.01 8.67 7.71
N TYR A 222 11.69 7.55 7.52
CA TYR A 222 13.09 7.52 7.09
C TYR A 222 13.24 7.86 5.61
N ARG A 223 14.40 8.43 5.27
CA ARG A 223 14.75 8.74 3.89
C ARG A 223 15.07 7.48 3.11
N PHE A 224 14.45 7.29 1.95
CA PHE A 224 14.76 6.22 1.02
C PHE A 224 16.18 6.33 0.44
N THR A 225 16.71 5.22 -0.03
CA THR A 225 17.91 5.18 -0.87
C THR A 225 17.63 5.77 -2.26
N ALA A 226 18.66 6.13 -3.00
CA ALA A 226 18.49 6.62 -4.37
C ALA A 226 17.82 5.58 -5.29
N ALA A 227 18.12 4.28 -5.09
CA ALA A 227 17.42 3.20 -5.78
C ALA A 227 15.94 3.12 -5.34
N GLY A 228 15.65 3.23 -4.03
CA GLY A 228 14.27 3.22 -3.53
C GLY A 228 13.42 4.37 -4.10
N TYR A 229 13.98 5.58 -4.20
CA TYR A 229 13.28 6.69 -4.88
C TYR A 229 13.07 6.42 -6.37
N ARG A 230 14.06 5.86 -7.07
CA ARG A 230 13.90 5.46 -8.48
C ARG A 230 12.75 4.47 -8.64
N ASP A 231 12.68 3.47 -7.77
CA ASP A 231 11.67 2.42 -7.84
C ASP A 231 10.28 2.97 -7.51
N LEU A 232 10.13 3.79 -6.46
CA LEU A 232 8.90 4.51 -6.13
C LEU A 232 8.38 5.33 -7.33
N LEU A 233 9.25 6.13 -7.95
CA LEU A 233 8.88 6.94 -9.09
C LEU A 233 8.59 6.10 -10.34
N THR A 234 9.22 4.94 -10.48
CA THR A 234 8.95 3.99 -11.57
C THR A 234 7.55 3.40 -11.42
N TRP A 235 7.14 2.98 -10.21
CA TRP A 235 5.77 2.52 -9.97
C TRP A 235 4.76 3.62 -10.30
N LEU A 236 4.95 4.82 -9.76
CA LEU A 236 4.06 5.95 -10.03
C LEU A 236 3.97 6.25 -11.53
N LYS A 237 5.10 6.27 -12.26
CA LYS A 237 5.11 6.51 -13.71
C LYS A 237 4.29 5.49 -14.48
N ARG A 238 4.44 4.21 -14.14
CA ARG A 238 3.74 3.11 -14.83
C ARG A 238 2.23 3.17 -14.67
N VAL A 239 1.73 3.66 -13.52
CA VAL A 239 0.30 3.74 -13.24
C VAL A 239 -0.31 5.12 -13.52
N SER A 240 0.45 6.11 -13.95
CA SER A 240 0.01 7.51 -14.13
C SER A 240 -0.66 7.78 -15.47
N SER A 241 -1.43 6.83 -16.02
CA SER A 241 -2.14 7.04 -17.29
C SER A 241 -3.30 6.05 -17.47
N LYS A 242 -4.23 6.37 -18.38
CA LYS A 242 -5.30 5.48 -18.82
C LYS A 242 -4.79 4.14 -19.38
N HIS A 243 -3.58 4.11 -19.94
CA HIS A 243 -2.98 2.87 -20.47
C HIS A 243 -2.83 1.80 -19.39
N TRP A 244 -2.53 2.18 -18.14
CA TRP A 244 -2.54 1.25 -17.00
C TRP A 244 -3.95 0.65 -16.81
N ALA A 245 -5.01 1.48 -16.79
CA ALA A 245 -6.37 1.02 -16.55
C ALA A 245 -6.84 0.00 -17.63
N GLN A 246 -6.36 0.13 -18.86
CA GLN A 246 -6.64 -0.83 -19.94
C GLN A 246 -6.05 -2.22 -19.72
N GLN A 247 -5.08 -2.36 -18.81
CA GLN A 247 -4.42 -3.63 -18.51
C GLN A 247 -5.08 -4.36 -17.31
N VAL A 248 -5.87 -3.66 -16.51
CA VAL A 248 -6.62 -4.24 -15.40
C VAL A 248 -7.80 -5.05 -15.96
N PRO A 249 -8.08 -6.27 -15.46
CA PRO A 249 -9.28 -7.01 -15.85
C PRO A 249 -10.55 -6.22 -15.52
N VAL A 250 -11.46 -6.09 -16.48
CA VAL A 250 -12.68 -5.25 -16.33
C VAL A 250 -13.63 -5.79 -15.25
N GLU A 251 -13.54 -7.07 -14.96
CA GLU A 251 -14.29 -7.76 -13.91
C GLU A 251 -13.82 -7.43 -12.50
N CYS A 252 -12.64 -6.79 -12.35
CA CYS A 252 -12.11 -6.38 -11.06
C CYS A 252 -12.76 -5.05 -10.64
N PRO A 253 -13.72 -5.06 -9.68
CA PRO A 253 -14.29 -3.83 -9.15
C PRO A 253 -13.24 -3.06 -8.35
N VAL A 254 -13.30 -1.73 -8.37
CA VAL A 254 -12.31 -0.88 -7.72
C VAL A 254 -12.98 0.12 -6.77
N LEU A 255 -12.46 0.18 -5.54
CA LEU A 255 -12.74 1.24 -4.57
C LEU A 255 -11.53 2.17 -4.46
N ILE A 256 -11.74 3.47 -4.55
CA ILE A 256 -10.73 4.49 -4.30
C ILE A 256 -11.18 5.32 -3.08
N VAL A 257 -10.29 5.46 -2.09
CA VAL A 257 -10.52 6.26 -0.89
C VAL A 257 -9.39 7.27 -0.70
N SER A 258 -9.72 8.53 -0.45
CA SER A 258 -8.74 9.60 -0.25
C SER A 258 -9.34 10.75 0.52
N GLY A 259 -8.49 11.59 1.14
CA GLY A 259 -8.91 12.87 1.67
C GLY A 259 -8.82 14.01 0.65
N ASP A 260 -9.67 15.03 0.77
CA ASP A 260 -9.59 16.25 -0.08
C ASP A 260 -8.44 17.20 0.32
N GLN A 261 -7.75 16.90 1.44
CA GLN A 261 -6.55 17.62 1.88
C GLN A 261 -5.28 16.77 1.69
N ASP A 262 -5.35 15.64 0.98
CA ASP A 262 -4.19 14.81 0.65
C ASP A 262 -3.32 15.46 -0.46
N PRO A 263 -2.08 15.90 -0.16
CA PRO A 263 -1.20 16.50 -1.17
C PRO A 263 -0.70 15.48 -2.20
N ILE A 264 -0.57 14.19 -1.83
CA ILE A 264 -0.16 13.12 -2.74
C ILE A 264 -1.27 12.82 -3.75
N GLY A 265 -2.51 12.82 -3.30
CA GLY A 265 -3.71 12.72 -4.13
C GLY A 265 -4.07 14.01 -4.87
N GLN A 266 -3.17 15.02 -4.87
CA GLN A 266 -3.44 16.31 -5.52
C GLN A 266 -4.75 16.93 -5.04
N TYR A 267 -5.03 16.75 -3.74
CA TYR A 267 -6.22 17.29 -3.09
C TYR A 267 -7.55 16.75 -3.67
N GLY A 268 -7.57 15.45 -4.01
CA GLY A 268 -8.72 14.76 -4.58
C GLY A 268 -8.73 14.66 -6.11
N GLU A 269 -7.98 15.49 -6.83
CA GLU A 269 -7.92 15.47 -8.30
C GLU A 269 -7.27 14.17 -8.82
N GLY A 270 -6.22 13.67 -8.16
CA GLY A 270 -5.53 12.46 -8.54
C GLY A 270 -6.40 11.20 -8.45
N PRO A 271 -7.03 10.91 -7.30
CA PRO A 271 -8.01 9.83 -7.15
C PRO A 271 -9.17 9.91 -8.14
N ALA A 272 -9.72 11.11 -8.38
CA ALA A 272 -10.80 11.31 -9.36
C ALA A 272 -10.34 10.98 -10.79
N ALA A 273 -9.13 11.38 -11.18
CA ALA A 273 -8.57 11.03 -12.49
C ALA A 273 -8.36 9.51 -12.64
N VAL A 274 -7.90 8.83 -11.57
CA VAL A 274 -7.76 7.36 -11.58
C VAL A 274 -9.12 6.68 -11.72
N ALA A 275 -10.14 7.15 -11.03
CA ALA A 275 -11.52 6.67 -11.17
C ALA A 275 -12.01 6.85 -12.61
N GLN A 276 -11.85 8.03 -13.17
CA GLN A 276 -12.24 8.33 -14.55
C GLN A 276 -11.56 7.39 -15.57
N TRP A 277 -10.25 7.12 -15.44
CA TRP A 277 -9.55 6.20 -16.35
C TRP A 277 -10.13 4.78 -16.31
N LEU A 278 -10.48 4.30 -15.12
CA LEU A 278 -11.09 2.99 -14.93
C LEU A 278 -12.52 2.95 -15.47
N GLU A 279 -13.34 3.96 -15.20
CA GLU A 279 -14.72 4.08 -15.73
C GLU A 279 -14.71 4.12 -17.27
N GLU A 280 -13.81 4.90 -17.88
CA GLU A 280 -13.64 4.99 -19.32
C GLU A 280 -13.16 3.68 -19.99
N THR A 281 -12.63 2.74 -19.21
CA THR A 281 -12.23 1.40 -19.64
C THR A 281 -13.24 0.32 -19.24
N GLY A 282 -14.39 0.70 -18.69
CA GLY A 282 -15.53 -0.17 -18.43
C GLY A 282 -15.56 -0.81 -17.06
N HIS A 283 -14.66 -0.43 -16.14
CA HIS A 283 -14.63 -0.98 -14.79
C HIS A 283 -15.77 -0.44 -13.92
N GLN A 284 -16.22 -1.27 -12.97
CA GLN A 284 -17.05 -0.82 -11.86
C GLN A 284 -16.19 -0.10 -10.82
N VAL A 285 -16.40 1.22 -10.66
CA VAL A 285 -15.59 2.05 -9.76
C VAL A 285 -16.46 2.72 -8.71
N THR A 286 -15.98 2.75 -7.48
CA THR A 286 -16.50 3.60 -6.40
C THR A 286 -15.36 4.52 -5.96
N CYS A 287 -15.55 5.84 -6.02
CA CYS A 287 -14.58 6.81 -5.54
C CYS A 287 -15.18 7.61 -4.37
N ARG A 288 -14.50 7.56 -3.21
CA ARG A 288 -14.92 8.29 -2.00
C ARG A 288 -13.82 9.26 -1.58
N ILE A 289 -14.14 10.54 -1.60
CA ILE A 289 -13.27 11.63 -1.14
C ILE A 289 -13.83 12.16 0.18
N TYR A 290 -13.07 12.02 1.27
CA TYR A 290 -13.46 12.43 2.60
C TYR A 290 -13.08 13.88 2.86
N SER A 291 -14.08 14.70 3.21
CA SER A 291 -13.90 16.13 3.46
C SER A 291 -12.99 16.40 4.65
N GLY A 292 -12.02 17.28 4.47
CA GLY A 292 -10.99 17.60 5.45
C GLY A 292 -9.97 16.48 5.69
N GLY A 293 -10.19 15.27 5.15
CA GLY A 293 -9.27 14.13 5.30
C GLY A 293 -7.92 14.40 4.63
N ARG A 294 -6.84 13.96 5.26
CA ARG A 294 -5.48 14.02 4.75
C ARG A 294 -5.10 12.70 4.08
N HIS A 295 -3.82 12.40 3.99
CA HIS A 295 -3.29 11.28 3.22
C HIS A 295 -3.68 9.89 3.73
N GLU A 296 -3.60 9.68 5.04
CA GLU A 296 -3.86 8.39 5.67
C GLU A 296 -5.34 8.27 6.10
N SER A 297 -6.25 8.08 5.16
CA SER A 297 -7.69 7.96 5.46
C SER A 297 -8.00 6.84 6.48
N LEU A 298 -7.21 5.76 6.50
CA LEU A 298 -7.34 4.65 7.46
C LEU A 298 -6.92 5.02 8.89
N ASN A 299 -6.22 6.14 9.07
CA ASN A 299 -5.70 6.64 10.34
C ASN A 299 -6.25 8.04 10.68
N GLU A 300 -7.26 8.50 9.97
CA GLU A 300 -7.88 9.80 10.19
C GLU A 300 -8.75 9.84 11.47
N ILE A 301 -9.13 11.03 11.90
CA ILE A 301 -10.04 11.21 13.06
C ILE A 301 -11.39 10.53 12.84
N ASN A 302 -11.81 10.37 11.59
CA ASN A 302 -13.03 9.67 11.19
C ASN A 302 -12.75 8.30 10.55
N ARG A 303 -11.63 7.65 10.91
CA ARG A 303 -11.20 6.35 10.36
C ARG A 303 -12.26 5.26 10.45
N GLU A 304 -13.10 5.26 11.48
CA GLU A 304 -14.15 4.25 11.65
C GLU A 304 -15.23 4.35 10.55
N ASP A 305 -15.52 5.56 10.05
CA ASP A 305 -16.41 5.73 8.90
C ASP A 305 -15.77 5.18 7.63
N VAL A 306 -14.45 5.45 7.44
CA VAL A 306 -13.68 4.93 6.31
C VAL A 306 -13.62 3.41 6.34
N TRP A 307 -13.38 2.81 7.52
CA TRP A 307 -13.33 1.36 7.69
C TRP A 307 -14.67 0.71 7.38
N ARG A 308 -15.79 1.29 7.86
CA ARG A 308 -17.16 0.81 7.54
C ARG A 308 -17.46 0.92 6.05
N ASP A 309 -17.13 2.03 5.40
CA ASP A 309 -17.30 2.20 3.96
C ASP A 309 -16.53 1.14 3.15
N ILE A 310 -15.31 0.77 3.61
CA ILE A 310 -14.51 -0.30 3.01
C ILE A 310 -15.16 -1.66 3.25
N ALA A 311 -15.58 -1.98 4.48
CA ALA A 311 -16.24 -3.24 4.81
C ALA A 311 -17.55 -3.41 4.04
N ASP A 312 -18.36 -2.36 3.97
CA ASP A 312 -19.60 -2.35 3.19
C ASP A 312 -19.36 -2.58 1.69
N TRP A 313 -18.25 -2.03 1.17
CA TRP A 313 -17.88 -2.25 -0.23
C TRP A 313 -17.41 -3.69 -0.44
N LEU A 314 -16.60 -4.23 0.46
CA LEU A 314 -16.14 -5.62 0.43
C LEU A 314 -17.35 -6.59 0.48
N HIS A 315 -18.28 -6.41 1.42
CA HIS A 315 -19.49 -7.25 1.54
C HIS A 315 -20.35 -7.22 0.27
N ARG A 316 -20.46 -6.08 -0.42
CA ARG A 316 -21.20 -6.01 -1.71
C ARG A 316 -20.54 -6.75 -2.85
N HIS A 317 -19.25 -7.02 -2.77
CA HIS A 317 -18.47 -7.74 -3.79
C HIS A 317 -18.01 -9.12 -3.33
N SER A 318 -18.47 -9.54 -2.14
CA SER A 318 -18.33 -10.87 -1.59
C SER A 318 -19.26 -11.88 -2.23
N ASP A 319 -18.86 -13.16 -2.25
CA ASP A 319 -19.70 -14.28 -2.66
C ASP A 319 -20.46 -14.92 -1.46
N ARG A 320 -20.52 -14.18 -0.32
CA ARG A 320 -21.19 -14.64 0.92
C ARG A 320 -22.68 -14.41 0.86
#